data_4d65f5d8976567c5356f4864fd03dff4
#
_entry.id   4d65f5d8976567c5356f4864fd03dff4
#
_cell.length_a   1.000
_cell.length_b   1.000
_cell.length_c   1.000
_cell.angle_alpha   90.00
_cell.angle_beta   90.00
_cell.angle_gamma   90.00
#
_symmetry.space_group_name_H-M   'P 1'
#
loop_
_entity.id
_entity.type
_entity.pdbx_description
1 polymer ?
#
loop_
_entity_poly.entity_id
_entity_poly.type
_entity_poly.pdbx_seq_one_letter_code
_entity_poly.pdbx_strand_id
1 'polypeptide(L)'
;MPFDIAHDPALVLALALAAGIICQMLARHLRIPGIVLLLAAGVLLGPELMGVIDPGALGHAMHDVVGFAVAVILFEGGLNVDIRRLRREALPIRRLLTIGALVTLVGATLASYWLLQWNWGLAVLFGSLVIVTGPTVITPLLRRIRVDRTLETILEAEGVFIDAIGAILAIVVLEVVVQGPTGESVAQGLMGPPLRLGAGVLMGLAGGGALTLLLRPRFLVPEGMQNTFSLSWAVALFFISNALVEETGIAAVIAAGLVVGNTTAAPPLRELKEFKEQLTVLLIGLLFVLLAADVALSDIRALGTAGIVVVLLLMLVIRPLAVAASTFGSDLIWRQKAFLSWVAPRGIVAAAISSLFADRLRDAGILGGDELRALVFLVIGGTVVLQGGSASLLARMLGLRRPTNQGFAVLGGHALARLFAARLKESGEDVVILDANRDSTQKAQSQGLRVVFGNATEERAMLSAQLESRRGIVGLLANSAQNILFAQKGRAEGGAPRAWVALQRGPGTPEPGAVDDMGAHLLFAGPQDIELWAVRIRRGLTRLEIWQWTRSVEG
;
A
#
# COMPACT_ATOMS: atom_id res chain seq x y z
N MET A 1 -20.01 37.67 20.09
CA MET A 1 -18.90 37.49 19.14
C MET A 1 -19.32 36.38 18.24
N PRO A 2 -19.49 36.55 16.93
CA PRO A 2 -19.66 35.42 16.05
C PRO A 2 -18.36 34.60 16.15
N PHE A 3 -18.48 33.30 16.43
CA PHE A 3 -17.36 32.36 16.38
C PHE A 3 -16.80 32.42 14.97
N ASP A 4 -15.61 32.94 14.84
CA ASP A 4 -14.87 32.94 13.57
C ASP A 4 -14.28 31.55 13.39
N ILE A 5 -15.13 30.65 12.88
CA ILE A 5 -14.88 29.21 12.78
C ILE A 5 -13.62 28.92 11.94
N ALA A 6 -13.34 29.78 10.98
CA ALA A 6 -12.23 29.59 10.03
C ALA A 6 -10.84 29.87 10.64
N HIS A 7 -10.76 30.64 11.71
CA HIS A 7 -9.51 31.11 12.32
C HIS A 7 -9.14 30.38 13.64
N ASP A 8 -9.96 29.40 14.09
CA ASP A 8 -9.63 28.59 15.26
C ASP A 8 -8.85 27.33 14.82
N PRO A 9 -7.56 27.20 15.19
CA PRO A 9 -6.73 26.04 14.81
C PRO A 9 -7.34 24.68 15.18
N ALA A 10 -8.01 24.60 16.33
CA ALA A 10 -8.62 23.36 16.79
C ALA A 10 -9.83 22.98 15.92
N LEU A 11 -10.66 23.95 15.54
CA LEU A 11 -11.80 23.73 14.66
C LEU A 11 -11.34 23.38 13.23
N VAL A 12 -10.31 24.03 12.71
CA VAL A 12 -9.73 23.71 11.39
C VAL A 12 -9.27 22.25 11.34
N LEU A 13 -8.53 21.78 12.35
CA LEU A 13 -8.11 20.38 12.45
C LEU A 13 -9.30 19.41 12.55
N ALA A 14 -10.28 19.73 13.41
CA ALA A 14 -11.46 18.88 13.60
C ALA A 14 -12.31 18.77 12.33
N LEU A 15 -12.53 19.88 11.62
CA LEU A 15 -13.29 19.92 10.37
C LEU A 15 -12.53 19.22 9.23
N ALA A 16 -11.22 19.39 9.14
CA ALA A 16 -10.39 18.68 8.15
C ALA A 16 -10.40 17.16 8.38
N LEU A 17 -10.31 16.70 9.63
CA LEU A 17 -10.45 15.29 9.99
C LEU A 17 -11.84 14.76 9.62
N ALA A 18 -12.91 15.45 9.99
CA ALA A 18 -14.28 15.04 9.69
C ALA A 18 -14.52 14.97 8.18
N ALA A 19 -14.14 16.01 7.44
CA ALA A 19 -14.24 16.05 5.99
C ALA A 19 -13.42 14.92 5.34
N GLY A 20 -12.21 14.68 5.85
CA GLY A 20 -11.34 13.60 5.38
C GLY A 20 -11.99 12.23 5.48
N ILE A 21 -12.57 11.90 6.62
CA ILE A 21 -13.26 10.61 6.84
C ILE A 21 -14.54 10.51 6.01
N ILE A 22 -15.35 11.56 5.95
CA ILE A 22 -16.58 11.58 5.14
C ILE A 22 -16.23 11.35 3.66
N CYS A 23 -15.21 12.01 3.13
CA CYS A 23 -14.76 11.83 1.76
C CYS A 23 -14.29 10.40 1.49
N GLN A 24 -13.58 9.79 2.42
CA GLN A 24 -13.12 8.40 2.27
C GLN A 24 -14.28 7.40 2.34
N MET A 25 -15.26 7.62 3.20
CA MET A 25 -16.48 6.81 3.25
C MET A 25 -17.26 6.92 1.94
N LEU A 26 -17.44 8.14 1.43
CA LEU A 26 -18.13 8.40 0.17
C LEU A 26 -17.38 7.78 -1.02
N ALA A 27 -16.05 7.88 -1.04
CA ALA A 27 -15.21 7.27 -2.06
C ALA A 27 -15.36 5.74 -2.13
N ARG A 28 -15.49 5.09 -0.96
CA ARG A 28 -15.74 3.64 -0.89
C ARG A 28 -17.10 3.28 -1.48
N HIS A 29 -18.15 4.05 -1.20
CA HIS A 29 -19.49 3.84 -1.75
C HIS A 29 -19.53 4.10 -3.27
N LEU A 30 -18.95 5.19 -3.73
CA LEU A 30 -18.88 5.57 -5.14
C LEU A 30 -17.87 4.73 -5.95
N ARG A 31 -17.05 3.94 -5.28
CA ARG A 31 -15.97 3.13 -5.87
C ARG A 31 -14.96 3.95 -6.68
N ILE A 32 -14.66 5.18 -6.24
CA ILE A 32 -13.63 6.04 -6.81
C ILE A 32 -12.40 6.13 -5.88
N PRO A 33 -11.22 6.57 -6.35
CA PRO A 33 -10.06 6.80 -5.48
C PRO A 33 -10.37 7.88 -4.43
N GLY A 34 -10.14 7.59 -3.14
CA GLY A 34 -10.46 8.51 -2.04
C GLY A 34 -9.80 9.87 -2.17
N ILE A 35 -8.58 9.90 -2.66
CA ILE A 35 -7.77 11.11 -2.80
C ILE A 35 -8.43 12.13 -3.74
N VAL A 36 -9.18 11.70 -4.76
CA VAL A 36 -9.93 12.62 -5.64
C VAL A 36 -10.92 13.45 -4.84
N LEU A 37 -11.69 12.77 -3.96
CA LEU A 37 -12.66 13.49 -3.11
C LEU A 37 -11.99 14.33 -2.03
N LEU A 38 -10.86 13.87 -1.50
CA LEU A 38 -10.10 14.61 -0.50
C LEU A 38 -9.54 15.92 -1.07
N LEU A 39 -8.94 15.88 -2.26
CA LEU A 39 -8.49 17.08 -2.95
C LEU A 39 -9.64 18.02 -3.29
N ALA A 40 -10.75 17.47 -3.82
CA ALA A 40 -11.94 18.27 -4.12
C ALA A 40 -12.53 18.92 -2.85
N ALA A 41 -12.59 18.18 -1.74
CA ALA A 41 -13.09 18.70 -0.48
C ALA A 41 -12.18 19.79 0.11
N GLY A 42 -10.84 19.62 0.04
CA GLY A 42 -9.89 20.63 0.47
C GLY A 42 -10.07 21.94 -0.29
N VAL A 43 -10.15 21.87 -1.62
CA VAL A 43 -10.39 23.06 -2.45
C VAL A 43 -11.78 23.68 -2.19
N LEU A 44 -12.83 22.86 -2.05
CA LEU A 44 -14.19 23.35 -1.80
C LEU A 44 -14.34 24.02 -0.42
N LEU A 45 -13.79 23.39 0.62
CA LEU A 45 -13.89 23.88 2.00
C LEU A 45 -12.82 24.92 2.33
N GLY A 46 -11.82 25.07 1.45
CA GLY A 46 -10.71 26.01 1.60
C GLY A 46 -11.11 27.48 1.54
N PRO A 47 -10.15 28.39 1.80
CA PRO A 47 -10.39 29.83 1.97
C PRO A 47 -11.00 30.49 0.73
N GLU A 48 -10.68 29.99 -0.48
CA GLU A 48 -11.11 30.64 -1.72
C GLU A 48 -12.56 30.35 -2.13
N LEU A 49 -13.17 29.26 -1.64
CA LEU A 49 -14.53 28.92 -2.01
C LEU A 49 -15.50 29.05 -0.83
N MET A 50 -15.42 28.18 0.16
CA MET A 50 -16.35 28.20 1.29
C MET A 50 -15.77 28.86 2.54
N GLY A 51 -14.45 28.98 2.65
CA GLY A 51 -13.77 29.60 3.79
C GLY A 51 -14.01 28.89 5.12
N VAL A 52 -14.26 27.58 5.11
CA VAL A 52 -14.55 26.78 6.31
C VAL A 52 -13.28 26.23 6.94
N ILE A 53 -12.30 25.86 6.12
CA ILE A 53 -11.00 25.32 6.55
C ILE A 53 -9.92 26.26 6.04
N ASP A 54 -9.34 27.04 6.96
CA ASP A 54 -8.20 27.90 6.66
C ASP A 54 -6.91 27.32 7.26
N PRO A 55 -6.04 26.69 6.45
CA PRO A 55 -4.75 26.17 6.92
C PRO A 55 -3.83 27.26 7.50
N GLY A 56 -3.97 28.52 7.07
CA GLY A 56 -3.22 29.65 7.60
C GLY A 56 -3.43 29.87 9.09
N ALA A 57 -4.59 29.50 9.64
CA ALA A 57 -4.87 29.54 11.07
C ALA A 57 -3.95 28.63 11.92
N LEU A 58 -3.37 27.59 11.32
CA LEU A 58 -2.44 26.66 11.99
C LEU A 58 -1.03 27.24 12.11
N GLY A 59 -0.64 28.20 11.26
CA GLY A 59 0.70 28.79 11.27
C GLY A 59 1.80 27.70 11.28
N HIS A 60 2.77 27.83 12.19
CA HIS A 60 3.87 26.87 12.34
C HIS A 60 3.41 25.45 12.73
N ALA A 61 2.28 25.30 13.41
CA ALA A 61 1.76 23.99 13.80
C ALA A 61 1.39 23.12 12.58
N MET A 62 1.16 23.70 11.42
CA MET A 62 0.93 22.96 10.18
C MET A 62 2.11 22.03 9.85
N HIS A 63 3.35 22.51 10.00
CA HIS A 63 4.56 21.70 9.75
C HIS A 63 4.67 20.51 10.71
N ASP A 64 4.35 20.72 11.99
CA ASP A 64 4.42 19.68 13.01
C ASP A 64 3.34 18.61 12.77
N VAL A 65 2.13 19.02 12.40
CA VAL A 65 1.03 18.10 12.03
C VAL A 65 1.39 17.29 10.80
N VAL A 66 1.96 17.93 9.76
CA VAL A 66 2.43 17.24 8.54
C VAL A 66 3.55 16.27 8.89
N GLY A 67 4.55 16.70 9.65
CA GLY A 67 5.68 15.86 10.07
C GLY A 67 5.24 14.63 10.87
N PHE A 68 4.34 14.81 11.83
CA PHE A 68 3.73 13.72 12.60
C PHE A 68 3.03 12.70 11.68
N ALA A 69 2.18 13.18 10.79
CA ALA A 69 1.43 12.31 9.90
C ALA A 69 2.33 11.58 8.90
N VAL A 70 3.33 12.27 8.34
CA VAL A 70 4.32 11.67 7.42
C VAL A 70 5.13 10.58 8.14
N ALA A 71 5.57 10.81 9.39
CA ALA A 71 6.29 9.82 10.18
C ALA A 71 5.50 8.52 10.34
N VAL A 72 4.23 8.62 10.69
CA VAL A 72 3.33 7.47 10.87
C VAL A 72 3.10 6.73 9.56
N ILE A 73 2.77 7.45 8.51
CA ILE A 73 2.46 6.89 7.19
C ILE A 73 3.67 6.15 6.60
N LEU A 74 4.85 6.75 6.67
CA LEU A 74 6.07 6.17 6.11
C LEU A 74 6.61 5.01 6.94
N PHE A 75 6.46 5.04 8.26
CA PHE A 75 6.76 3.89 9.11
C PHE A 75 5.89 2.69 8.76
N GLU A 76 4.58 2.90 8.55
CA GLU A 76 3.68 1.85 8.06
C GLU A 76 4.07 1.37 6.65
N GLY A 77 4.40 2.29 5.75
CA GLY A 77 4.93 1.96 4.43
C GLY A 77 6.12 1.00 4.52
N GLY A 78 7.10 1.33 5.38
CA GLY A 78 8.26 0.48 5.65
C GLY A 78 7.90 -0.90 6.24
N LEU A 79 6.94 -0.96 7.18
CA LEU A 79 6.45 -2.22 7.78
C LEU A 79 5.86 -3.19 6.75
N ASN A 80 5.24 -2.66 5.70
CA ASN A 80 4.54 -3.44 4.70
C ASN A 80 5.46 -3.99 3.60
N VAL A 81 6.69 -3.46 3.47
CA VAL A 81 7.66 -3.93 2.47
C VAL A 81 8.29 -5.26 2.90
N ASP A 82 8.12 -6.29 2.09
CA ASP A 82 8.74 -7.60 2.26
C ASP A 82 10.12 -7.63 1.57
N ILE A 83 11.21 -7.67 2.36
CA ILE A 83 12.59 -7.72 1.85
C ILE A 83 12.85 -8.94 0.96
N ARG A 84 12.18 -10.06 1.20
CA ARG A 84 12.38 -11.28 0.37
C ARG A 84 11.81 -11.10 -1.03
N ARG A 85 10.65 -10.45 -1.14
CA ARG A 85 10.04 -10.10 -2.44
C ARG A 85 10.87 -9.01 -3.12
N LEU A 86 11.30 -8.00 -2.35
CA LEU A 86 12.15 -6.93 -2.83
C LEU A 86 13.43 -7.45 -3.50
N ARG A 87 14.07 -8.48 -2.91
CA ARG A 87 15.29 -9.09 -3.47
C ARG A 87 15.07 -9.78 -4.81
N ARG A 88 13.87 -10.33 -5.07
CA ARG A 88 13.54 -10.95 -6.35
C ARG A 88 13.42 -9.94 -7.48
N GLU A 89 12.83 -8.78 -7.20
CA GLU A 89 12.58 -7.71 -8.15
C GLU A 89 13.60 -6.55 -8.01
N ALA A 90 14.76 -6.83 -7.41
CA ALA A 90 15.71 -5.79 -7.02
C ALA A 90 16.25 -4.98 -8.22
N LEU A 91 16.41 -5.59 -9.39
CA LEU A 91 17.00 -4.92 -10.56
C LEU A 91 16.05 -3.84 -11.13
N PRO A 92 14.77 -4.13 -11.45
CA PRO A 92 13.83 -3.10 -11.89
C PRO A 92 13.64 -2.00 -10.85
N ILE A 93 13.51 -2.36 -9.57
CA ILE A 93 13.30 -1.40 -8.48
C ILE A 93 14.50 -0.45 -8.36
N ARG A 94 15.72 -0.98 -8.26
CA ARG A 94 16.94 -0.16 -8.17
C ARG A 94 17.09 0.78 -9.35
N ARG A 95 16.80 0.31 -10.57
CA ARG A 95 16.89 1.14 -11.77
C ARG A 95 15.79 2.21 -11.83
N LEU A 96 14.58 1.93 -11.36
CA LEU A 96 13.52 2.94 -11.24
C LEU A 96 13.90 4.04 -10.25
N LEU A 97 14.51 3.67 -9.11
CA LEU A 97 14.96 4.60 -8.09
C LEU A 97 16.19 5.43 -8.50
N THR A 98 16.96 5.01 -9.50
CA THR A 98 18.16 5.71 -9.99
C THR A 98 17.92 6.30 -11.38
N ILE A 99 17.89 5.47 -12.41
CA ILE A 99 17.72 5.89 -13.81
C ILE A 99 16.35 6.53 -14.02
N GLY A 100 15.28 5.90 -13.49
CA GLY A 100 13.91 6.42 -13.60
C GLY A 100 13.75 7.78 -12.92
N ALA A 101 14.32 7.93 -11.73
CA ALA A 101 14.33 9.19 -10.99
C ALA A 101 15.10 10.27 -11.77
N LEU A 102 16.29 9.94 -12.33
CA LEU A 102 17.08 10.88 -13.10
C LEU A 102 16.36 11.33 -14.39
N VAL A 103 15.75 10.39 -15.12
CA VAL A 103 14.95 10.71 -16.32
C VAL A 103 13.78 11.61 -15.98
N THR A 104 13.11 11.34 -14.84
CA THR A 104 11.99 12.17 -14.38
C THR A 104 12.47 13.56 -13.95
N LEU A 105 13.57 13.65 -13.20
CA LEU A 105 14.19 14.92 -12.80
C LEU A 105 14.48 15.80 -14.01
N VAL A 106 15.28 15.26 -14.94
CA VAL A 106 15.71 16.02 -16.14
C VAL A 106 14.52 16.37 -17.02
N GLY A 107 13.63 15.40 -17.28
CA GLY A 107 12.44 15.62 -18.11
C GLY A 107 11.49 16.67 -17.54
N ALA A 108 11.21 16.61 -16.24
CA ALA A 108 10.32 17.57 -15.57
C ALA A 108 10.97 18.98 -15.50
N THR A 109 12.27 19.04 -15.24
CA THR A 109 13.04 20.31 -15.26
C THR A 109 12.98 20.96 -16.64
N LEU A 110 13.27 20.21 -17.70
CA LEU A 110 13.22 20.75 -19.06
C LEU A 110 11.80 21.16 -19.46
N ALA A 111 10.79 20.37 -19.08
CA ALA A 111 9.41 20.68 -19.36
C ALA A 111 8.97 22.01 -18.71
N SER A 112 9.26 22.22 -17.42
CA SER A 112 8.91 23.45 -16.72
C SER A 112 9.73 24.65 -17.21
N TYR A 113 11.01 24.45 -17.47
CA TYR A 113 11.89 25.49 -18.01
C TYR A 113 11.38 26.04 -19.36
N TRP A 114 11.04 25.16 -20.29
CA TRP A 114 10.62 25.59 -21.64
C TRP A 114 9.16 26.01 -21.75
N LEU A 115 8.25 25.30 -21.06
CA LEU A 115 6.82 25.54 -21.20
C LEU A 115 6.32 26.67 -20.29
N LEU A 116 6.85 26.76 -19.07
CA LEU A 116 6.48 27.79 -18.11
C LEU A 116 7.45 28.97 -18.06
N GLN A 117 8.53 28.91 -18.85
CA GLN A 117 9.59 29.94 -18.88
C GLN A 117 10.18 30.22 -17.49
N TRP A 118 10.23 29.20 -16.63
CA TRP A 118 10.79 29.31 -15.31
C TRP A 118 12.32 29.43 -15.34
N ASN A 119 12.91 30.06 -14.34
CA ASN A 119 14.35 30.05 -14.15
C ASN A 119 14.84 28.62 -13.80
N TRP A 120 16.13 28.35 -14.01
CA TRP A 120 16.72 27.04 -13.78
C TRP A 120 16.53 26.55 -12.34
N GLY A 121 16.66 27.43 -11.33
CA GLY A 121 16.48 27.06 -9.93
C GLY A 121 15.10 26.50 -9.66
N LEU A 122 14.06 27.22 -10.05
CA LEU A 122 12.66 26.82 -9.86
C LEU A 122 12.32 25.56 -10.67
N ALA A 123 12.85 25.47 -11.91
CA ALA A 123 12.62 24.31 -12.75
C ALA A 123 13.25 23.02 -12.20
N VAL A 124 14.49 23.08 -11.65
CA VAL A 124 15.14 21.94 -11.02
C VAL A 124 14.44 21.57 -9.70
N LEU A 125 13.99 22.55 -8.92
CA LEU A 125 13.16 22.31 -7.73
C LEU A 125 11.90 21.52 -8.08
N PHE A 126 11.16 21.95 -9.10
CA PHE A 126 9.98 21.22 -9.57
C PHE A 126 10.37 19.80 -10.00
N GLY A 127 11.41 19.64 -10.79
CA GLY A 127 11.90 18.33 -11.22
C GLY A 127 12.20 17.40 -10.03
N SER A 128 12.86 17.91 -8.99
CA SER A 128 13.21 17.15 -7.79
C SER A 128 11.99 16.73 -6.96
N LEU A 129 10.96 17.58 -6.87
CA LEU A 129 9.72 17.28 -6.18
C LEU A 129 8.88 16.22 -6.93
N VAL A 130 8.85 16.29 -8.25
CA VAL A 130 8.01 15.40 -9.07
C VAL A 130 8.63 14.01 -9.27
N ILE A 131 9.87 13.75 -8.82
CA ILE A 131 10.40 12.38 -8.74
C ILE A 131 9.55 11.54 -7.78
N VAL A 132 9.10 12.11 -6.69
CA VAL A 132 8.40 11.44 -5.60
C VAL A 132 7.06 10.85 -6.09
N THR A 133 6.88 9.53 -5.94
CA THR A 133 5.62 8.82 -6.18
C THR A 133 5.09 8.30 -4.85
N GLY A 134 3.83 8.61 -4.53
CA GLY A 134 3.33 8.34 -3.16
C GLY A 134 2.82 6.90 -2.94
N PRO A 135 3.37 6.15 -1.98
CA PRO A 135 2.83 4.85 -1.59
C PRO A 135 1.41 4.97 -1.04
N THR A 136 1.08 6.10 -0.44
CA THR A 136 -0.25 6.43 0.10
C THR A 136 -1.37 6.38 -0.93
N VAL A 137 -1.04 6.63 -2.19
CA VAL A 137 -1.97 6.54 -3.33
C VAL A 137 -1.90 5.18 -3.98
N ILE A 138 -0.68 4.66 -4.17
CA ILE A 138 -0.41 3.43 -4.91
C ILE A 138 -0.96 2.22 -4.18
N THR A 139 -0.67 2.05 -2.89
CA THR A 139 -1.06 0.85 -2.12
C THR A 139 -2.57 0.63 -2.08
N PRO A 140 -3.43 1.62 -1.75
CA PRO A 140 -4.89 1.44 -1.80
C PRO A 140 -5.40 1.15 -3.22
N LEU A 141 -4.78 1.76 -4.24
CA LEU A 141 -5.13 1.54 -5.64
C LEU A 141 -4.84 0.09 -6.06
N LEU A 142 -3.65 -0.44 -5.75
CA LEU A 142 -3.23 -1.79 -6.10
C LEU A 142 -4.05 -2.86 -5.38
N ARG A 143 -4.32 -2.67 -4.07
CA ARG A 143 -5.20 -3.56 -3.29
C ARG A 143 -6.60 -3.67 -3.91
N ARG A 144 -7.11 -2.58 -4.47
CA ARG A 144 -8.43 -2.54 -5.12
C ARG A 144 -8.42 -3.24 -6.49
N ILE A 145 -7.36 -3.04 -7.30
CA ILE A 145 -7.27 -3.56 -8.67
C ILE A 145 -6.86 -5.03 -8.66
N ARG A 146 -6.10 -5.46 -7.66
CA ARG A 146 -5.53 -6.83 -7.51
C ARG A 146 -4.69 -7.22 -8.73
N VAL A 147 -3.69 -6.42 -9.03
CA VAL A 147 -2.72 -6.70 -10.10
C VAL A 147 -1.75 -7.82 -9.74
N ASP A 148 -0.98 -8.27 -10.74
CA ASP A 148 0.14 -9.20 -10.56
C ASP A 148 1.05 -8.77 -9.38
N ARG A 149 1.51 -9.75 -8.58
CA ARG A 149 2.35 -9.52 -7.40
C ARG A 149 3.69 -8.87 -7.72
N THR A 150 4.27 -9.15 -8.88
CA THR A 150 5.50 -8.49 -9.33
C THR A 150 5.28 -6.99 -9.48
N LEU A 151 4.18 -6.58 -10.12
CA LEU A 151 3.82 -5.16 -10.28
C LEU A 151 3.51 -4.50 -8.93
N GLU A 152 2.77 -5.18 -8.07
CA GLU A 152 2.47 -4.71 -6.71
C GLU A 152 3.76 -4.45 -5.94
N THR A 153 4.69 -5.42 -5.91
CA THR A 153 5.98 -5.31 -5.22
C THR A 153 6.85 -4.17 -5.79
N ILE A 154 6.90 -4.02 -7.11
CA ILE A 154 7.71 -2.97 -7.75
C ILE A 154 7.14 -1.58 -7.42
N LEU A 155 5.83 -1.38 -7.60
CA LEU A 155 5.19 -0.08 -7.37
C LEU A 155 5.18 0.34 -5.89
N GLU A 156 4.90 -0.60 -4.97
CA GLU A 156 4.95 -0.34 -3.53
C GLU A 156 6.37 0.00 -3.09
N ALA A 157 7.36 -0.78 -3.53
CA ALA A 157 8.75 -0.50 -3.21
C ALA A 157 9.24 0.81 -3.83
N GLU A 158 8.91 1.08 -5.11
CA GLU A 158 9.21 2.35 -5.74
C GLU A 158 8.64 3.49 -4.90
N GLY A 159 7.35 3.47 -4.57
CA GLY A 159 6.70 4.54 -3.80
C GLY A 159 7.36 4.79 -2.44
N VAL A 160 7.62 3.73 -1.67
CA VAL A 160 8.19 3.88 -0.32
C VAL A 160 9.62 4.43 -0.35
N PHE A 161 10.49 3.91 -1.25
CA PHE A 161 11.89 4.34 -1.26
C PHE A 161 12.11 5.68 -1.95
N ILE A 162 11.32 5.99 -3.00
CA ILE A 162 11.47 7.25 -3.73
C ILE A 162 11.03 8.45 -2.87
N ASP A 163 10.12 8.26 -1.91
CA ASP A 163 9.73 9.30 -0.99
C ASP A 163 10.92 9.82 -0.18
N ALA A 164 11.74 8.91 0.38
CA ALA A 164 12.95 9.31 1.12
C ALA A 164 14.02 9.93 0.22
N ILE A 165 14.30 9.30 -0.93
CA ILE A 165 15.33 9.77 -1.87
C ILE A 165 14.93 11.12 -2.45
N GLY A 166 13.68 11.25 -2.88
CA GLY A 166 13.19 12.46 -3.52
C GLY A 166 13.08 13.64 -2.55
N ALA A 167 12.62 13.40 -1.30
CA ALA A 167 12.56 14.42 -0.27
C ALA A 167 13.96 15.00 0.03
N ILE A 168 14.95 14.15 0.27
CA ILE A 168 16.32 14.58 0.55
C ILE A 168 16.92 15.32 -0.66
N LEU A 169 16.71 14.81 -1.86
CA LEU A 169 17.20 15.47 -3.07
C LEU A 169 16.55 16.84 -3.26
N ALA A 170 15.23 16.95 -3.06
CA ALA A 170 14.52 18.19 -3.22
C ALA A 170 14.99 19.28 -2.25
N ILE A 171 15.27 18.92 -1.00
CA ILE A 171 15.76 19.85 0.01
C ILE A 171 17.17 20.33 -0.32
N VAL A 172 18.05 19.45 -0.76
CA VAL A 172 19.38 19.87 -1.20
C VAL A 172 19.33 20.83 -2.40
N VAL A 173 18.43 20.55 -3.34
CA VAL A 173 18.21 21.47 -4.47
C VAL A 173 17.70 22.81 -3.96
N LEU A 174 16.80 22.83 -2.96
CA LEU A 174 16.33 24.08 -2.35
C LEU A 174 17.47 24.87 -1.69
N GLU A 175 18.34 24.20 -0.92
CA GLU A 175 19.51 24.84 -0.30
C GLU A 175 20.42 25.50 -1.35
N VAL A 176 20.71 24.80 -2.46
CA VAL A 176 21.52 25.37 -3.55
C VAL A 176 20.82 26.56 -4.22
N VAL A 177 19.49 26.53 -4.37
CA VAL A 177 18.73 27.62 -4.98
C VAL A 177 18.68 28.85 -4.06
N VAL A 178 18.51 28.65 -2.75
CA VAL A 178 18.42 29.76 -1.77
C VAL A 178 19.77 30.38 -1.49
N GLN A 179 20.84 29.59 -1.34
CA GLN A 179 22.19 30.09 -1.02
C GLN A 179 22.95 30.61 -2.24
N GLY A 180 22.49 30.26 -3.44
CA GLY A 180 23.18 30.53 -4.70
C GLY A 180 24.30 29.51 -5.02
N PRO A 181 24.72 29.43 -6.28
CA PRO A 181 25.71 28.43 -6.75
C PRO A 181 27.16 28.86 -6.38
N THR A 182 27.53 28.78 -5.12
CA THR A 182 28.94 28.88 -4.70
C THR A 182 29.62 27.51 -4.84
N GLY A 183 30.93 27.48 -5.03
CA GLY A 183 31.67 26.20 -5.16
C GLY A 183 31.52 25.30 -3.94
N GLU A 184 31.41 25.88 -2.75
CA GLU A 184 31.12 25.16 -1.49
C GLU A 184 29.70 24.59 -1.44
N SER A 185 28.69 25.36 -1.89
CA SER A 185 27.30 24.89 -1.92
C SER A 185 27.09 23.75 -2.92
N VAL A 186 27.81 23.76 -4.05
CA VAL A 186 27.76 22.65 -5.03
C VAL A 186 28.42 21.38 -4.47
N ALA A 187 29.56 21.50 -3.79
CA ALA A 187 30.25 20.35 -3.19
C ALA A 187 29.40 19.74 -2.04
N GLN A 188 28.82 20.57 -1.18
CA GLN A 188 27.89 20.14 -0.14
C GLN A 188 26.62 19.55 -0.74
N GLY A 189 26.11 20.11 -1.84
CA GLY A 189 24.97 19.61 -2.59
C GLY A 189 25.18 18.23 -3.19
N LEU A 190 26.39 17.87 -3.59
CA LEU A 190 26.72 16.54 -4.13
C LEU A 190 26.97 15.49 -3.04
N MET A 191 27.62 15.88 -1.93
CA MET A 191 27.96 14.96 -0.84
C MET A 191 26.92 14.89 0.27
N GLY A 192 26.12 15.94 0.45
CA GLY A 192 25.09 16.05 1.49
C GLY A 192 24.00 14.97 1.40
N PRO A 193 23.35 14.76 0.23
CA PRO A 193 22.27 13.80 0.13
C PRO A 193 22.62 12.35 0.49
N PRO A 194 23.73 11.79 -0.04
CA PRO A 194 24.13 10.44 0.35
C PRO A 194 24.46 10.32 1.84
N LEU A 195 25.05 11.36 2.42
CA LEU A 195 25.40 11.38 3.85
C LEU A 195 24.14 11.47 4.73
N ARG A 196 23.20 12.36 4.42
CA ARG A 196 21.93 12.49 5.13
C ARG A 196 21.09 11.22 4.99
N LEU A 197 20.97 10.65 3.79
CA LEU A 197 20.28 9.37 3.55
C LEU A 197 20.94 8.25 4.37
N GLY A 198 22.27 8.14 4.32
CA GLY A 198 23.02 7.14 5.09
C GLY A 198 22.84 7.30 6.58
N ALA A 199 22.93 8.53 7.12
CA ALA A 199 22.68 8.82 8.54
C ALA A 199 21.26 8.44 8.94
N GLY A 200 20.23 8.83 8.17
CA GLY A 200 18.84 8.47 8.41
C GLY A 200 18.62 6.96 8.41
N VAL A 201 19.16 6.25 7.42
CA VAL A 201 19.10 4.78 7.38
C VAL A 201 19.77 4.15 8.58
N LEU A 202 20.95 4.59 9.00
CA LEU A 202 21.65 4.08 10.18
C LEU A 202 20.85 4.33 11.47
N MET A 203 20.31 5.54 11.65
CA MET A 203 19.42 5.84 12.79
C MET A 203 18.18 4.97 12.77
N GLY A 204 17.59 4.73 11.59
CA GLY A 204 16.44 3.88 11.40
C GLY A 204 16.72 2.40 11.68
N LEU A 205 17.86 1.88 11.24
CA LEU A 205 18.29 0.51 11.55
C LEU A 205 18.52 0.33 13.06
N ALA A 206 19.17 1.30 13.70
CA ALA A 206 19.39 1.29 15.16
C ALA A 206 18.06 1.41 15.91
N GLY A 207 17.22 2.38 15.57
CA GLY A 207 15.91 2.61 16.19
C GLY A 207 14.93 1.46 15.96
N GLY A 208 14.88 0.90 14.76
CA GLY A 208 14.06 -0.27 14.42
C GLY A 208 14.54 -1.54 15.10
N GLY A 209 15.87 -1.72 15.19
CA GLY A 209 16.51 -2.79 15.96
C GLY A 209 16.17 -2.72 17.44
N ALA A 210 16.32 -1.53 18.04
CA ALA A 210 15.95 -1.28 19.43
C ALA A 210 14.46 -1.55 19.68
N LEU A 211 13.57 -1.05 18.83
CA LEU A 211 12.14 -1.33 18.92
C LEU A 211 11.84 -2.82 18.84
N THR A 212 12.47 -3.55 17.92
CA THR A 212 12.31 -5.00 17.78
C THR A 212 12.76 -5.75 19.04
N LEU A 213 13.88 -5.32 19.65
CA LEU A 213 14.39 -5.89 20.89
C LEU A 213 13.46 -5.61 22.07
N LEU A 214 12.89 -4.41 22.17
CA LEU A 214 11.96 -4.01 23.22
C LEU A 214 10.61 -4.72 23.12
N LEU A 215 10.16 -5.05 21.91
CA LEU A 215 8.91 -5.77 21.67
C LEU A 215 9.01 -7.29 21.88
N ARG A 216 10.24 -7.87 21.93
CA ARG A 216 10.43 -9.32 22.14
C ARG A 216 10.01 -9.82 23.51
N PRO A 217 10.43 -9.20 24.63
CA PRO A 217 10.03 -9.65 25.96
C PRO A 217 8.63 -9.13 26.29
N ARG A 218 7.68 -10.03 26.49
CA ARG A 218 6.28 -9.69 26.84
C ARG A 218 6.13 -8.89 28.14
N PHE A 219 7.15 -8.91 29.03
CA PHE A 219 7.11 -8.16 30.28
C PHE A 219 7.52 -6.68 30.15
N LEU A 220 8.24 -6.29 29.07
CA LEU A 220 8.67 -4.90 28.86
C LEU A 220 7.56 -4.05 28.26
N VAL A 221 6.84 -4.61 27.26
CA VAL A 221 5.70 -3.94 26.65
C VAL A 221 4.48 -4.84 26.82
N PRO A 222 3.52 -4.47 27.70
CA PRO A 222 2.31 -5.25 27.95
C PRO A 222 1.51 -5.53 26.68
N GLU A 223 0.78 -6.64 26.67
CA GLU A 223 -0.15 -6.98 25.61
C GLU A 223 -1.21 -5.86 25.47
N GLY A 224 -1.49 -5.41 24.26
CA GLY A 224 -2.37 -4.27 23.96
C GLY A 224 -1.68 -2.90 23.89
N MET A 225 -0.49 -2.71 24.45
CA MET A 225 0.26 -1.44 24.35
C MET A 225 1.29 -1.38 23.22
N GLN A 226 1.56 -2.51 22.58
CA GLN A 226 2.59 -2.64 21.55
C GLN A 226 2.35 -1.71 20.35
N ASN A 227 1.09 -1.50 20.00
CA ASN A 227 0.67 -0.62 18.91
C ASN A 227 1.00 0.84 19.22
N THR A 228 0.58 1.31 20.40
CA THR A 228 0.81 2.69 20.85
C THR A 228 2.30 2.95 21.08
N PHE A 229 3.01 2.00 21.68
CA PHE A 229 4.45 2.11 21.89
C PHE A 229 5.24 2.24 20.59
N SER A 230 4.97 1.35 19.59
CA SER A 230 5.66 1.42 18.31
C SER A 230 5.31 2.69 17.50
N LEU A 231 4.10 3.22 17.65
CA LEU A 231 3.73 4.49 17.05
C LEU A 231 4.49 5.65 17.67
N SER A 232 4.49 5.74 19.01
CA SER A 232 5.21 6.78 19.74
C SER A 232 6.71 6.72 19.46
N TRP A 233 7.28 5.51 19.35
CA TRP A 233 8.66 5.30 18.99
C TRP A 233 8.98 5.79 17.58
N ALA A 234 8.13 5.52 16.59
CA ALA A 234 8.32 5.96 15.22
C ALA A 234 8.29 7.49 15.11
N VAL A 235 7.34 8.14 15.80
CA VAL A 235 7.23 9.61 15.83
C VAL A 235 8.46 10.20 16.54
N ALA A 236 8.85 9.67 17.69
CA ALA A 236 10.04 10.12 18.40
C ALA A 236 11.31 9.98 17.55
N LEU A 237 11.46 8.82 16.87
CA LEU A 237 12.59 8.57 15.97
C LEU A 237 12.64 9.58 14.82
N PHE A 238 11.49 9.93 14.24
CA PHE A 238 11.40 10.93 13.17
C PHE A 238 11.91 12.29 13.63
N PHE A 239 11.35 12.82 14.73
CA PHE A 239 11.71 14.14 15.21
C PHE A 239 13.13 14.20 15.78
N ILE A 240 13.58 13.14 16.51
CA ILE A 240 14.96 13.06 17.01
C ILE A 240 15.96 13.00 15.85
N SER A 241 15.68 12.20 14.82
CA SER A 241 16.55 12.10 13.67
C SER A 241 16.68 13.45 12.95
N ASN A 242 15.57 14.14 12.74
CA ASN A 242 15.57 15.48 12.12
C ASN A 242 16.28 16.54 13.00
N ALA A 243 16.19 16.42 14.32
CA ALA A 243 16.88 17.33 15.24
C ALA A 243 18.41 17.10 15.25
N LEU A 244 18.86 15.86 15.03
CA LEU A 244 20.29 15.51 14.97
C LEU A 244 20.91 15.86 13.60
N VAL A 245 20.22 15.54 12.54
CA VAL A 245 20.62 15.83 11.16
C VAL A 245 19.36 16.15 10.37
N GLU A 246 19.28 17.34 9.84
CA GLU A 246 18.11 17.80 9.10
C GLU A 246 17.69 16.82 8.00
N GLU A 247 16.38 16.57 7.88
CA GLU A 247 15.73 15.77 6.85
C GLU A 247 16.06 14.26 6.84
N THR A 248 16.67 13.76 7.91
CA THR A 248 16.96 12.31 8.03
C THR A 248 15.77 11.50 8.54
N GLY A 249 14.78 12.14 9.16
CA GLY A 249 13.63 11.49 9.80
C GLY A 249 12.84 10.60 8.86
N ILE A 250 12.63 11.03 7.62
CA ILE A 250 11.93 10.25 6.59
C ILE A 250 12.65 8.91 6.34
N ALA A 251 13.95 8.95 6.08
CA ALA A 251 14.74 7.75 5.86
C ALA A 251 14.80 6.87 7.11
N ALA A 252 14.90 7.48 8.29
CA ALA A 252 14.96 6.78 9.57
C ALA A 252 13.67 5.97 9.85
N VAL A 253 12.49 6.56 9.69
CA VAL A 253 11.23 5.85 9.97
C VAL A 253 10.95 4.75 8.94
N ILE A 254 11.30 4.94 7.66
CA ILE A 254 11.18 3.90 6.64
C ILE A 254 12.09 2.72 6.97
N ALA A 255 13.37 2.99 7.29
CA ALA A 255 14.33 1.95 7.65
C ALA A 255 13.92 1.21 8.94
N ALA A 256 13.42 1.93 9.95
CA ALA A 256 12.90 1.33 11.17
C ALA A 256 11.68 0.44 10.89
N GLY A 257 10.74 0.90 10.08
CA GLY A 257 9.58 0.12 9.63
C GLY A 257 9.99 -1.16 8.91
N LEU A 258 10.97 -1.08 7.99
CA LEU A 258 11.54 -2.24 7.30
C LEU A 258 12.13 -3.28 8.27
N VAL A 259 12.90 -2.84 9.28
CA VAL A 259 13.49 -3.74 10.28
C VAL A 259 12.41 -4.44 11.07
N VAL A 260 11.45 -3.69 11.62
CA VAL A 260 10.36 -4.25 12.43
C VAL A 260 9.48 -5.18 11.62
N GLY A 261 9.12 -4.78 10.40
CA GLY A 261 8.25 -5.55 9.50
C GLY A 261 8.83 -6.88 9.04
N ASN A 262 10.17 -7.00 8.98
CA ASN A 262 10.84 -8.21 8.48
C ASN A 262 11.51 -9.05 9.56
N THR A 263 11.63 -8.56 10.81
CA THR A 263 12.29 -9.29 11.91
C THR A 263 11.30 -9.86 12.92
N THR A 264 10.12 -9.30 13.05
CA THR A 264 9.11 -9.72 14.03
C THR A 264 8.22 -10.81 13.43
N ALA A 265 8.52 -12.08 13.75
CA ALA A 265 7.69 -13.24 13.34
C ALA A 265 6.53 -13.53 14.33
N ALA A 266 6.22 -12.62 15.25
CA ALA A 266 5.29 -12.85 16.35
C ALA A 266 3.86 -12.32 16.07
N PRO A 267 2.81 -12.88 16.72
CA PRO A 267 1.41 -12.48 16.58
C PRO A 267 1.09 -10.97 16.67
N PRO A 268 1.85 -10.16 17.44
CA PRO A 268 1.57 -8.72 17.56
C PRO A 268 1.72 -7.92 16.27
N LEU A 269 2.45 -8.43 15.28
CA LEU A 269 2.68 -7.70 14.02
C LEU A 269 1.40 -7.48 13.21
N ARG A 270 0.43 -8.38 13.32
CA ARG A 270 -0.84 -8.27 12.59
C ARG A 270 -1.75 -7.19 13.19
N GLU A 271 -1.95 -7.21 14.50
CA GLU A 271 -2.73 -6.18 15.21
C GLU A 271 -2.09 -4.80 15.03
N LEU A 272 -0.75 -4.75 15.02
CA LEU A 272 0.03 -3.56 14.74
C LEU A 272 -0.27 -3.00 13.34
N LYS A 273 -0.36 -3.85 12.33
CA LYS A 273 -0.67 -3.44 10.94
C LYS A 273 -2.10 -2.94 10.79
N GLU A 274 -3.08 -3.64 11.37
CA GLU A 274 -4.50 -3.27 11.28
C GLU A 274 -4.79 -1.92 11.95
N PHE A 275 -4.26 -1.69 13.16
CA PHE A 275 -4.39 -0.41 13.86
C PHE A 275 -3.77 0.74 13.09
N LYS A 276 -2.55 0.54 12.57
CA LYS A 276 -1.83 1.58 11.84
C LYS A 276 -2.49 1.91 10.50
N GLU A 277 -3.07 0.92 9.82
CA GLU A 277 -3.81 1.17 8.58
C GLU A 277 -5.00 2.12 8.81
N GLN A 278 -5.73 1.98 9.92
CA GLN A 278 -6.82 2.89 10.27
C GLN A 278 -6.33 4.30 10.56
N LEU A 279 -5.23 4.43 11.30
CA LEU A 279 -4.63 5.72 11.62
C LEU A 279 -4.07 6.40 10.35
N THR A 280 -3.44 5.65 9.48
CA THR A 280 -2.95 6.15 8.18
C THR A 280 -4.09 6.67 7.31
N VAL A 281 -5.21 5.96 7.25
CA VAL A 281 -6.41 6.43 6.54
C VAL A 281 -6.88 7.78 7.09
N LEU A 282 -6.92 7.94 8.41
CA LEU A 282 -7.31 9.19 9.06
C LEU A 282 -6.33 10.32 8.75
N LEU A 283 -5.02 10.07 8.89
CA LEU A 283 -3.98 11.06 8.64
C LEU A 283 -3.87 11.47 7.17
N ILE A 284 -4.02 10.52 6.24
CA ILE A 284 -4.11 10.83 4.80
C ILE A 284 -5.30 11.75 4.53
N GLY A 285 -6.46 11.47 5.15
CA GLY A 285 -7.64 12.31 5.02
C GLY A 285 -7.39 13.74 5.48
N LEU A 286 -6.83 13.88 6.69
CA LEU A 286 -6.46 15.18 7.26
C LEU A 286 -5.51 15.96 6.36
N LEU A 287 -4.38 15.32 5.99
CA LEU A 287 -3.32 16.00 5.24
C LEU A 287 -3.77 16.43 3.85
N PHE A 288 -4.46 15.56 3.10
CA PHE A 288 -4.90 15.96 1.74
C PHE A 288 -5.93 17.08 1.78
N VAL A 289 -6.83 17.11 2.76
CA VAL A 289 -7.81 18.19 2.89
C VAL A 289 -7.10 19.50 3.26
N LEU A 290 -6.20 19.49 4.26
CA LEU A 290 -5.47 20.69 4.68
C LEU A 290 -4.56 21.22 3.57
N LEU A 291 -3.74 20.36 2.97
CA LEU A 291 -2.80 20.75 1.93
C LEU A 291 -3.51 21.22 0.64
N ALA A 292 -4.67 20.62 0.30
CA ALA A 292 -5.44 21.06 -0.85
C ALA A 292 -6.19 22.38 -0.58
N ALA A 293 -6.56 22.66 0.67
CA ALA A 293 -7.13 23.94 1.09
C ALA A 293 -6.10 25.09 1.07
N ASP A 294 -4.82 24.76 1.21
CA ASP A 294 -3.70 25.71 1.19
C ASP A 294 -3.33 26.20 -0.23
N VAL A 295 -3.85 25.57 -1.28
CA VAL A 295 -3.52 25.92 -2.68
C VAL A 295 -4.51 26.93 -3.23
N ALA A 296 -4.00 28.09 -3.66
CA ALA A 296 -4.81 29.09 -4.31
C ALA A 296 -5.19 28.71 -5.76
N LEU A 297 -6.46 28.78 -6.08
CA LEU A 297 -6.97 28.54 -7.44
C LEU A 297 -6.48 29.58 -8.45
N SER A 298 -6.19 30.78 -7.97
CA SER A 298 -5.56 31.85 -8.75
C SER A 298 -4.22 31.40 -9.32
N ASP A 299 -3.39 30.72 -8.51
CA ASP A 299 -2.05 30.25 -8.91
C ASP A 299 -2.15 29.11 -9.91
N ILE A 300 -3.13 28.20 -9.72
CA ILE A 300 -3.42 27.14 -10.70
C ILE A 300 -3.87 27.77 -12.05
N ARG A 301 -4.70 28.83 -12.01
CA ARG A 301 -5.13 29.53 -13.23
C ARG A 301 -3.98 30.28 -13.90
N ALA A 302 -3.05 30.83 -13.12
CA ALA A 302 -1.87 31.52 -13.64
C ALA A 302 -0.95 30.58 -14.44
N LEU A 303 -0.87 29.28 -14.08
CA LEU A 303 -0.14 28.25 -14.86
C LEU A 303 -0.74 28.03 -16.25
N GLY A 304 -2.01 28.35 -16.45
CA GLY A 304 -2.72 28.26 -17.73
C GLY A 304 -2.63 26.89 -18.41
N THR A 305 -2.63 26.91 -19.73
CA THR A 305 -2.52 25.68 -20.55
C THR A 305 -1.14 25.03 -20.45
N ALA A 306 -0.10 25.82 -20.18
CA ALA A 306 1.27 25.31 -20.05
C ALA A 306 1.41 24.34 -18.85
N GLY A 307 0.79 24.62 -17.71
CA GLY A 307 0.73 23.71 -16.57
C GLY A 307 0.08 22.38 -16.92
N ILE A 308 -1.04 22.39 -17.64
CA ILE A 308 -1.72 21.17 -18.10
C ILE A 308 -0.83 20.37 -19.04
N VAL A 309 -0.13 21.03 -19.97
CA VAL A 309 0.79 20.37 -20.91
C VAL A 309 1.96 19.73 -20.17
N VAL A 310 2.51 20.38 -19.12
CA VAL A 310 3.54 19.77 -18.26
C VAL A 310 3.04 18.49 -17.61
N VAL A 311 1.83 18.49 -17.04
CA VAL A 311 1.22 17.28 -16.43
C VAL A 311 1.07 16.17 -17.47
N LEU A 312 0.55 16.46 -18.63
CA LEU A 312 0.37 15.48 -19.70
C LEU A 312 1.72 14.95 -20.21
N LEU A 313 2.73 15.81 -20.34
CA LEU A 313 4.08 15.42 -20.75
C LEU A 313 4.73 14.48 -19.71
N LEU A 314 4.57 14.77 -18.41
CA LEU A 314 5.01 13.89 -17.33
C LEU A 314 4.37 12.50 -17.42
N MET A 315 3.06 12.45 -17.68
CA MET A 315 2.31 11.19 -17.71
C MET A 315 2.54 10.39 -18.99
N LEU A 316 2.56 11.04 -20.14
CA LEU A 316 2.52 10.39 -21.46
C LEU A 316 3.90 10.19 -22.09
N VAL A 317 4.89 10.97 -21.68
CA VAL A 317 6.25 10.92 -22.28
C VAL A 317 7.30 10.61 -21.24
N ILE A 318 7.42 11.41 -20.19
CA ILE A 318 8.53 11.32 -19.24
C ILE A 318 8.45 10.01 -18.44
N ARG A 319 7.30 9.66 -17.92
CA ARG A 319 7.12 8.41 -17.17
C ARG A 319 7.32 7.16 -18.05
N PRO A 320 6.75 7.04 -19.24
CA PRO A 320 7.06 5.92 -20.14
C PRO A 320 8.54 5.82 -20.48
N LEU A 321 9.25 6.93 -20.74
CA LEU A 321 10.68 6.94 -20.97
C LEU A 321 11.47 6.46 -19.75
N ALA A 322 11.12 6.94 -18.55
CA ALA A 322 11.74 6.52 -17.30
C ALA A 322 11.58 5.00 -17.08
N VAL A 323 10.39 4.46 -17.30
CA VAL A 323 10.12 3.01 -17.19
C VAL A 323 10.86 2.23 -18.27
N ALA A 324 10.84 2.69 -19.53
CA ALA A 324 11.56 2.03 -20.62
C ALA A 324 13.06 1.93 -20.35
N ALA A 325 13.69 3.03 -19.91
CA ALA A 325 15.10 3.08 -19.56
C ALA A 325 15.43 2.18 -18.34
N SER A 326 14.58 2.16 -17.34
CA SER A 326 14.79 1.41 -16.09
C SER A 326 14.54 -0.09 -16.23
N THR A 327 13.61 -0.48 -17.11
CA THR A 327 13.24 -1.89 -17.31
C THR A 327 13.91 -2.53 -18.54
N PHE A 328 14.87 -1.85 -19.14
CA PHE A 328 15.65 -2.41 -20.25
C PHE A 328 16.42 -3.66 -19.80
N GLY A 329 16.23 -4.79 -20.52
CA GLY A 329 16.87 -6.06 -20.16
C GLY A 329 16.33 -6.72 -18.88
N SER A 330 15.15 -6.33 -18.39
CA SER A 330 14.45 -7.03 -17.29
C SER A 330 13.50 -8.11 -17.83
N ASP A 331 13.16 -9.08 -16.97
CA ASP A 331 12.23 -10.18 -17.30
C ASP A 331 10.76 -9.73 -17.37
N LEU A 332 10.48 -8.42 -17.20
CA LEU A 332 9.14 -7.89 -17.28
C LEU A 332 8.59 -7.95 -18.71
N ILE A 333 7.38 -8.50 -18.85
CA ILE A 333 6.67 -8.52 -20.13
C ILE A 333 6.18 -7.11 -20.51
N TRP A 334 5.96 -6.86 -21.81
CA TRP A 334 5.56 -5.54 -22.30
C TRP A 334 4.28 -5.00 -21.63
N ARG A 335 3.33 -5.89 -21.28
CA ARG A 335 2.09 -5.52 -20.58
C ARG A 335 2.36 -4.95 -19.19
N GLN A 336 3.30 -5.56 -18.46
CA GLN A 336 3.74 -5.08 -17.15
C GLN A 336 4.44 -3.74 -17.27
N LYS A 337 5.34 -3.57 -18.26
CA LYS A 337 6.01 -2.29 -18.55
C LYS A 337 5.00 -1.19 -18.92
N ALA A 338 4.00 -1.48 -19.72
CA ALA A 338 2.94 -0.54 -20.06
C ALA A 338 2.12 -0.10 -18.84
N PHE A 339 1.82 -1.03 -17.92
CA PHE A 339 1.12 -0.70 -16.68
C PHE A 339 1.98 0.16 -15.75
N LEU A 340 3.27 -0.17 -15.56
CA LEU A 340 4.23 0.64 -14.79
C LEU A 340 4.41 2.04 -15.38
N SER A 341 4.37 2.15 -16.72
CA SER A 341 4.48 3.43 -17.42
C SER A 341 3.27 4.34 -17.19
N TRP A 342 2.10 3.76 -16.99
CA TRP A 342 0.88 4.52 -16.74
C TRP A 342 0.69 4.85 -15.26
N VAL A 343 0.92 3.88 -14.35
CA VAL A 343 0.59 4.04 -12.93
C VAL A 343 1.78 4.62 -12.17
N ALA A 344 1.74 5.91 -11.91
CA ALA A 344 2.70 6.63 -11.07
C ALA A 344 2.05 7.86 -10.41
N PRO A 345 0.94 7.70 -9.65
CA PRO A 345 0.31 8.84 -9.01
C PRO A 345 1.26 9.46 -7.98
N ARG A 346 1.25 10.78 -7.92
CA ARG A 346 2.10 11.53 -6.98
C ARG A 346 1.45 11.55 -5.60
N GLY A 347 2.28 11.62 -4.57
CA GLY A 347 1.87 11.43 -3.18
C GLY A 347 1.89 12.70 -2.33
N ILE A 348 1.58 12.47 -1.06
CA ILE A 348 1.45 13.51 -0.04
C ILE A 348 2.79 14.17 0.32
N VAL A 349 3.90 13.43 0.23
CA VAL A 349 5.23 13.94 0.56
C VAL A 349 5.62 15.07 -0.39
N ALA A 350 5.34 14.92 -1.70
CA ALA A 350 5.57 15.98 -2.68
C ALA A 350 4.71 17.22 -2.39
N ALA A 351 3.46 17.05 -1.99
CA ALA A 351 2.57 18.13 -1.60
C ALA A 351 3.10 18.89 -0.37
N ALA A 352 3.44 18.15 0.69
CA ALA A 352 3.94 18.72 1.94
C ALA A 352 5.24 19.49 1.75
N ILE A 353 6.20 18.91 1.02
CA ILE A 353 7.49 19.54 0.75
C ILE A 353 7.31 20.76 -0.17
N SER A 354 6.39 20.73 -1.14
CA SER A 354 6.15 21.89 -2.02
C SER A 354 5.57 23.09 -1.27
N SER A 355 4.70 22.87 -0.28
CA SER A 355 4.19 23.94 0.60
C SER A 355 5.32 24.53 1.45
N LEU A 356 6.16 23.66 2.06
CA LEU A 356 7.35 24.12 2.79
C LEU A 356 8.29 24.94 1.90
N PHE A 357 8.50 24.52 0.66
CA PHE A 357 9.38 25.23 -0.29
C PHE A 357 8.81 26.59 -0.69
N ALA A 358 7.49 26.69 -0.89
CA ALA A 358 6.84 27.96 -1.17
C ALA A 358 7.11 28.99 -0.06
N ASP A 359 7.01 28.58 1.20
CA ASP A 359 7.28 29.44 2.35
C ASP A 359 8.77 29.82 2.42
N ARG A 360 9.68 28.84 2.28
CA ARG A 360 11.14 29.09 2.32
C ARG A 360 11.62 30.00 1.19
N LEU A 361 11.07 29.85 -0.02
CA LEU A 361 11.38 30.72 -1.16
C LEU A 361 10.88 32.14 -0.92
N ARG A 362 9.67 32.28 -0.32
CA ARG A 362 9.09 33.57 0.05
C ARG A 362 9.95 34.29 1.10
N ASP A 363 10.40 33.57 2.14
CA ASP A 363 11.27 34.11 3.20
C ASP A 363 12.63 34.54 2.63
N ALA A 364 13.14 33.82 1.62
CA ALA A 364 14.37 34.18 0.90
C ALA A 364 14.18 35.29 -0.16
N GLY A 365 12.96 35.80 -0.35
CA GLY A 365 12.65 36.83 -1.36
C GLY A 365 12.70 36.31 -2.81
N ILE A 366 12.61 35.00 -3.02
CA ILE A 366 12.63 34.36 -4.34
C ILE A 366 11.19 34.17 -4.82
N LEU A 367 10.85 34.74 -5.97
CA LEU A 367 9.54 34.65 -6.58
C LEU A 367 9.29 33.26 -7.21
N GLY A 368 8.04 32.81 -7.26
CA GLY A 368 7.61 31.57 -7.94
C GLY A 368 7.34 30.40 -7.01
N GLY A 369 7.43 30.55 -5.69
CA GLY A 369 7.13 29.50 -4.71
C GLY A 369 5.68 29.02 -4.76
N ASP A 370 4.74 29.95 -4.84
CA ASP A 370 3.30 29.65 -4.90
C ASP A 370 2.93 28.95 -6.23
N GLU A 371 3.53 29.38 -7.36
CA GLU A 371 3.37 28.73 -8.65
C GLU A 371 3.96 27.31 -8.65
N LEU A 372 5.12 27.11 -8.00
CA LEU A 372 5.73 25.79 -7.81
C LEU A 372 4.79 24.85 -7.06
N ARG A 373 4.25 25.32 -5.92
CA ARG A 373 3.25 24.59 -5.13
C ARG A 373 2.03 24.26 -5.98
N ALA A 374 1.45 25.24 -6.66
CA ALA A 374 0.28 25.06 -7.52
C ALA A 374 0.52 24.02 -8.63
N LEU A 375 1.69 24.03 -9.29
CA LEU A 375 2.04 23.05 -10.30
C LEU A 375 2.18 21.64 -9.74
N VAL A 376 2.81 21.48 -8.58
CA VAL A 376 2.91 20.17 -7.89
C VAL A 376 1.54 19.62 -7.58
N PHE A 377 0.63 20.46 -7.05
CA PHE A 377 -0.76 20.04 -6.78
C PHE A 377 -1.54 19.72 -8.06
N LEU A 378 -1.32 20.45 -9.14
CA LEU A 378 -1.91 20.14 -10.44
C LEU A 378 -1.44 18.78 -10.96
N VAL A 379 -0.14 18.44 -10.78
CA VAL A 379 0.41 17.13 -11.11
C VAL A 379 -0.20 16.04 -10.23
N ILE A 380 -0.32 16.26 -8.91
CA ILE A 380 -0.94 15.31 -8.00
C ILE A 380 -2.39 15.06 -8.42
N GLY A 381 -3.19 16.11 -8.55
CA GLY A 381 -4.59 16.02 -8.96
C GLY A 381 -4.76 15.33 -10.31
N GLY A 382 -4.01 15.75 -11.32
CA GLY A 382 -4.04 15.18 -12.67
C GLY A 382 -3.67 13.68 -12.67
N THR A 383 -2.57 13.30 -12.00
CA THR A 383 -2.13 11.90 -11.95
C THR A 383 -3.09 11.03 -11.15
N VAL A 384 -3.59 11.50 -10.02
CA VAL A 384 -4.54 10.73 -9.20
C VAL A 384 -5.88 10.55 -9.90
N VAL A 385 -6.41 11.59 -10.54
CA VAL A 385 -7.69 11.51 -11.26
C VAL A 385 -7.56 10.63 -12.50
N LEU A 386 -6.59 10.91 -13.36
CA LEU A 386 -6.48 10.22 -14.66
C LEU A 386 -5.91 8.81 -14.50
N GLN A 387 -4.78 8.65 -13.82
CA GLN A 387 -4.14 7.35 -13.65
C GLN A 387 -4.89 6.50 -12.63
N GLY A 388 -5.26 7.06 -11.47
CA GLY A 388 -6.02 6.34 -10.45
C GLY A 388 -7.40 5.90 -10.93
N GLY A 389 -8.10 6.75 -11.69
CA GLY A 389 -9.40 6.44 -12.27
C GLY A 389 -9.35 5.37 -13.36
N SER A 390 -8.33 5.41 -14.23
CA SER A 390 -8.20 4.50 -15.39
C SER A 390 -7.38 3.23 -15.11
N ALA A 391 -6.59 3.16 -14.04
CA ALA A 391 -5.69 2.03 -13.75
C ALA A 391 -6.41 0.67 -13.72
N SER A 392 -7.62 0.63 -13.16
CA SER A 392 -8.46 -0.59 -13.11
C SER A 392 -8.88 -1.07 -14.51
N LEU A 393 -9.23 -0.13 -15.40
CA LEU A 393 -9.57 -0.44 -16.79
C LEU A 393 -8.33 -0.93 -17.53
N LEU A 394 -7.21 -0.24 -17.39
CA LEU A 394 -5.96 -0.60 -18.04
C LEU A 394 -5.45 -1.98 -17.58
N ALA A 395 -5.50 -2.29 -16.27
CA ALA A 395 -5.15 -3.60 -15.76
C ALA A 395 -6.02 -4.73 -16.37
N ARG A 396 -7.31 -4.45 -16.60
CA ARG A 396 -8.21 -5.39 -17.27
C ARG A 396 -7.83 -5.58 -18.73
N MET A 397 -7.62 -4.49 -19.47
CA MET A 397 -7.26 -4.53 -20.89
C MET A 397 -5.94 -5.26 -21.14
N LEU A 398 -4.96 -5.07 -20.26
CA LEU A 398 -3.65 -5.72 -20.34
C LEU A 398 -3.67 -7.15 -19.80
N GLY A 399 -4.77 -7.63 -19.20
CA GLY A 399 -4.85 -8.97 -18.62
C GLY A 399 -3.94 -9.18 -17.40
N LEU A 400 -3.66 -8.11 -16.65
CA LEU A 400 -2.75 -8.12 -15.50
C LEU A 400 -3.46 -8.27 -14.15
N ARG A 401 -4.80 -8.41 -14.16
CA ARG A 401 -5.54 -8.69 -12.93
C ARG A 401 -5.30 -10.11 -12.50
N ARG A 402 -5.07 -10.31 -11.22
CA ARG A 402 -5.07 -11.66 -10.65
C ARG A 402 -6.44 -12.28 -10.88
N PRO A 403 -6.48 -13.54 -11.34
CA PRO A 403 -7.74 -14.26 -11.44
C PRO A 403 -8.35 -14.33 -10.03
N THR A 404 -9.60 -13.93 -9.92
CA THR A 404 -10.39 -14.03 -8.69
C THR A 404 -11.50 -15.05 -8.90
N ASN A 405 -11.87 -15.73 -7.83
CA ASN A 405 -13.00 -16.69 -7.88
C ASN A 405 -12.75 -17.94 -8.73
N GLN A 406 -11.48 -18.42 -8.79
CA GLN A 406 -11.14 -19.62 -9.55
C GLN A 406 -10.80 -20.79 -8.63
N GLY A 407 -11.58 -21.86 -8.73
CA GLY A 407 -11.32 -23.13 -8.08
C GLY A 407 -11.36 -23.09 -6.54
N PHE A 408 -10.84 -24.15 -5.93
CA PHE A 408 -10.94 -24.37 -4.50
C PHE A 408 -9.59 -24.76 -3.89
N ALA A 409 -9.38 -24.36 -2.62
CA ALA A 409 -8.30 -24.88 -1.81
C ALA A 409 -8.88 -25.82 -0.74
N VAL A 410 -8.40 -27.06 -0.71
CA VAL A 410 -8.88 -28.11 0.18
C VAL A 410 -7.81 -28.42 1.22
N LEU A 411 -8.15 -28.24 2.50
CA LEU A 411 -7.30 -28.64 3.61
C LEU A 411 -7.50 -30.13 3.90
N GLY A 412 -6.42 -30.90 3.81
CA GLY A 412 -6.37 -32.33 4.01
C GLY A 412 -6.06 -33.11 2.73
N GLY A 413 -5.15 -34.08 2.83
CA GLY A 413 -4.72 -34.96 1.72
C GLY A 413 -5.12 -36.43 1.89
N HIS A 414 -5.99 -36.74 2.85
CA HIS A 414 -6.49 -38.09 3.07
C HIS A 414 -7.46 -38.54 1.95
N ALA A 415 -7.87 -39.80 1.95
CA ALA A 415 -8.62 -40.41 0.85
C ALA A 415 -9.93 -39.67 0.49
N LEU A 416 -10.69 -39.21 1.51
CA LEU A 416 -11.93 -38.44 1.27
C LEU A 416 -11.61 -37.07 0.63
N ALA A 417 -10.59 -36.34 1.13
CA ALA A 417 -10.21 -35.07 0.58
C ALA A 417 -9.69 -35.16 -0.86
N ARG A 418 -8.90 -36.20 -1.16
CA ARG A 418 -8.43 -36.46 -2.53
C ARG A 418 -9.58 -36.80 -3.48
N LEU A 419 -10.54 -37.62 -3.03
CA LEU A 419 -11.74 -37.93 -3.81
C LEU A 419 -12.55 -36.65 -4.09
N PHE A 420 -12.76 -35.82 -3.08
CA PHE A 420 -13.48 -34.55 -3.21
C PHE A 420 -12.74 -33.60 -4.18
N ALA A 421 -11.42 -33.46 -4.03
CA ALA A 421 -10.60 -32.64 -4.90
C ALA A 421 -10.58 -33.16 -6.36
N ALA A 422 -10.51 -34.47 -6.55
CA ALA A 422 -10.56 -35.10 -7.89
C ALA A 422 -11.90 -34.81 -8.59
N ARG A 423 -13.00 -34.89 -7.88
CA ARG A 423 -14.33 -34.58 -8.42
C ARG A 423 -14.52 -33.11 -8.79
N LEU A 424 -14.01 -32.20 -7.96
CA LEU A 424 -13.99 -30.77 -8.31
C LEU A 424 -13.14 -30.53 -9.55
N LYS A 425 -12.00 -31.20 -9.67
CA LYS A 425 -11.13 -31.12 -10.87
C LYS A 425 -11.80 -31.66 -12.12
N GLU A 426 -12.49 -32.80 -12.04
CA GLU A 426 -13.27 -33.38 -13.13
C GLU A 426 -14.42 -32.46 -13.59
N SER A 427 -14.99 -31.68 -12.68
CA SER A 427 -15.99 -30.65 -13.01
C SER A 427 -15.38 -29.35 -13.60
N GLY A 428 -14.07 -29.33 -13.86
CA GLY A 428 -13.37 -28.18 -14.46
C GLY A 428 -12.88 -27.12 -13.49
N GLU A 429 -12.95 -27.37 -12.17
CA GLU A 429 -12.43 -26.43 -11.17
C GLU A 429 -10.93 -26.62 -10.94
N ASP A 430 -10.18 -25.52 -10.76
CA ASP A 430 -8.78 -25.59 -10.33
C ASP A 430 -8.71 -25.87 -8.82
N VAL A 431 -8.12 -27.00 -8.45
CA VAL A 431 -8.07 -27.43 -7.05
C VAL A 431 -6.64 -27.56 -6.57
N VAL A 432 -6.39 -27.03 -5.38
CA VAL A 432 -5.13 -27.21 -4.65
C VAL A 432 -5.40 -27.85 -3.30
N ILE A 433 -4.64 -28.88 -2.96
CA ILE A 433 -4.65 -29.53 -1.64
C ILE A 433 -3.56 -28.92 -0.75
N LEU A 434 -3.90 -28.61 0.50
CA LEU A 434 -2.94 -28.25 1.54
C LEU A 434 -2.91 -29.34 2.59
N ASP A 435 -1.73 -29.87 2.90
CA ASP A 435 -1.55 -30.82 4.00
C ASP A 435 -0.12 -30.76 4.53
N ALA A 436 0.03 -30.90 5.86
CA ALA A 436 1.32 -31.00 6.54
C ALA A 436 1.87 -32.45 6.57
N ASN A 437 1.09 -33.43 6.16
CA ASN A 437 1.50 -34.81 6.09
C ASN A 437 2.12 -35.15 4.73
N ARG A 438 3.40 -35.57 4.76
CA ARG A 438 4.19 -35.85 3.56
C ARG A 438 3.63 -37.02 2.72
N ASP A 439 3.18 -38.07 3.38
CA ASP A 439 2.61 -39.26 2.69
C ASP A 439 1.28 -38.91 2.01
N SER A 440 0.45 -38.13 2.67
CA SER A 440 -0.82 -37.67 2.10
C SER A 440 -0.61 -36.75 0.89
N THR A 441 0.36 -35.87 0.95
CA THR A 441 0.71 -34.95 -0.14
C THR A 441 1.30 -35.71 -1.32
N GLN A 442 2.18 -36.69 -1.09
CA GLN A 442 2.78 -37.51 -2.15
C GLN A 442 1.72 -38.36 -2.88
N LYS A 443 0.76 -38.95 -2.14
CA LYS A 443 -0.38 -39.68 -2.72
C LYS A 443 -1.30 -38.76 -3.52
N ALA A 444 -1.52 -37.53 -3.11
CA ALA A 444 -2.30 -36.57 -3.87
C ALA A 444 -1.59 -36.15 -5.18
N GLN A 445 -0.27 -35.94 -5.12
CA GLN A 445 0.54 -35.65 -6.31
C GLN A 445 0.55 -36.80 -7.31
N SER A 446 0.66 -38.04 -6.84
CA SER A 446 0.62 -39.23 -7.75
C SER A 446 -0.72 -39.38 -8.48
N GLN A 447 -1.79 -38.78 -7.95
CA GLN A 447 -3.12 -38.68 -8.57
C GLN A 447 -3.28 -37.45 -9.48
N GLY A 448 -2.19 -36.69 -9.73
CA GLY A 448 -2.20 -35.53 -10.60
C GLY A 448 -2.89 -34.29 -9.97
N LEU A 449 -3.05 -34.24 -8.64
CA LEU A 449 -3.60 -33.11 -7.94
C LEU A 449 -2.47 -32.10 -7.58
N ARG A 450 -2.75 -30.82 -7.68
CA ARG A 450 -1.84 -29.77 -7.21
C ARG A 450 -1.82 -29.76 -5.68
N VAL A 451 -0.62 -29.79 -5.10
CA VAL A 451 -0.46 -29.90 -3.65
C VAL A 451 0.50 -28.83 -3.13
N VAL A 452 0.17 -28.26 -1.99
CA VAL A 452 1.05 -27.42 -1.19
C VAL A 452 1.33 -28.17 0.12
N PHE A 453 2.59 -28.57 0.32
CA PHE A 453 3.05 -29.16 1.56
C PHE A 453 3.33 -28.06 2.59
N GLY A 454 2.71 -28.14 3.77
CA GLY A 454 2.91 -27.20 4.85
C GLY A 454 1.69 -27.09 5.78
N ASN A 455 1.88 -26.36 6.87
CA ASN A 455 0.79 -26.04 7.77
C ASN A 455 -0.12 -25.00 7.12
N ALA A 456 -1.38 -25.32 6.90
CA ALA A 456 -2.36 -24.46 6.22
C ALA A 456 -2.70 -23.17 6.97
N THR A 457 -2.30 -23.05 8.25
CA THR A 457 -2.45 -21.83 9.03
C THR A 457 -1.25 -20.89 8.93
N GLU A 458 -0.19 -21.30 8.23
CA GLU A 458 0.97 -20.48 7.94
C GLU A 458 0.74 -19.63 6.69
N GLU A 459 1.07 -18.36 6.75
CA GLU A 459 0.95 -17.41 5.65
C GLU A 459 1.63 -17.93 4.36
N ARG A 460 2.79 -18.57 4.50
CA ARG A 460 3.55 -19.12 3.38
C ARG A 460 2.79 -20.21 2.62
N ALA A 461 2.09 -21.09 3.32
CA ALA A 461 1.27 -22.14 2.72
C ALA A 461 0.04 -21.55 2.04
N MET A 462 -0.63 -20.59 2.68
CA MET A 462 -1.78 -19.87 2.14
C MET A 462 -1.42 -19.10 0.86
N LEU A 463 -0.27 -18.41 0.85
CA LEU A 463 0.25 -17.72 -0.33
C LEU A 463 0.59 -18.69 -1.47
N SER A 464 1.22 -19.83 -1.16
CA SER A 464 1.57 -20.86 -2.15
C SER A 464 0.33 -21.52 -2.76
N ALA A 465 -0.74 -21.66 -1.97
CA ALA A 465 -2.05 -22.15 -2.40
C ALA A 465 -2.87 -21.09 -3.13
N GLN A 466 -2.42 -19.81 -3.12
CA GLN A 466 -3.09 -18.67 -3.74
C GLN A 466 -4.54 -18.49 -3.22
N LEU A 467 -4.77 -18.58 -1.90
CA LEU A 467 -6.12 -18.57 -1.33
C LEU A 467 -6.93 -17.33 -1.74
N GLU A 468 -6.29 -16.20 -1.89
CA GLU A 468 -6.90 -14.92 -2.31
C GLU A 468 -7.51 -14.94 -3.73
N SER A 469 -7.07 -15.89 -4.59
CA SER A 469 -7.61 -16.05 -5.94
C SER A 469 -8.69 -17.14 -6.03
N ARG A 470 -8.89 -17.91 -4.94
CA ARG A 470 -9.83 -19.03 -4.92
C ARG A 470 -11.29 -18.57 -4.78
N ARG A 471 -12.20 -19.35 -5.39
CA ARG A 471 -13.64 -19.19 -5.18
C ARG A 471 -14.03 -19.51 -3.75
N GLY A 472 -13.31 -20.45 -3.13
CA GLY A 472 -13.52 -20.84 -1.75
C GLY A 472 -12.50 -21.81 -1.22
N ILE A 473 -12.58 -22.00 0.08
CA ILE A 473 -11.73 -22.91 0.84
C ILE A 473 -12.57 -23.95 1.56
N VAL A 474 -12.04 -25.16 1.66
CA VAL A 474 -12.74 -26.31 2.26
C VAL A 474 -11.84 -26.92 3.33
N GLY A 475 -12.24 -26.83 4.58
CA GLY A 475 -11.58 -27.52 5.71
C GLY A 475 -12.13 -28.93 5.84
N LEU A 476 -11.32 -29.94 5.54
CA LEU A 476 -11.76 -31.35 5.47
C LEU A 476 -10.80 -32.29 6.23
N LEU A 477 -10.18 -31.84 7.31
CA LEU A 477 -9.45 -32.68 8.24
C LEU A 477 -10.38 -33.36 9.25
N ALA A 478 -9.95 -34.46 9.86
CA ALA A 478 -10.63 -35.06 11.00
C ALA A 478 -10.57 -34.19 12.28
N ASN A 479 -9.80 -33.09 12.26
CA ASN A 479 -9.71 -32.14 13.36
C ASN A 479 -10.59 -30.90 13.08
N SER A 480 -11.75 -30.83 13.72
CA SER A 480 -12.70 -29.71 13.58
C SER A 480 -12.08 -28.35 13.89
N ALA A 481 -11.24 -28.25 14.93
CA ALA A 481 -10.62 -26.99 15.33
C ALA A 481 -9.65 -26.47 14.26
N GLN A 482 -8.89 -27.36 13.61
CA GLN A 482 -8.02 -26.98 12.50
C GLN A 482 -8.81 -26.53 11.26
N ASN A 483 -9.93 -27.21 10.94
CA ASN A 483 -10.80 -26.81 9.83
C ASN A 483 -11.40 -25.40 10.07
N ILE A 484 -11.84 -25.14 11.28
CA ILE A 484 -12.37 -23.84 11.73
C ILE A 484 -11.28 -22.76 11.63
N LEU A 485 -10.10 -23.02 12.20
CA LEU A 485 -8.98 -22.09 12.16
C LEU A 485 -8.53 -21.77 10.72
N PHE A 486 -8.51 -22.77 9.85
CA PHE A 486 -8.22 -22.59 8.43
C PHE A 486 -9.27 -21.72 7.73
N ALA A 487 -10.55 -21.95 8.03
CA ALA A 487 -11.63 -21.12 7.49
C ALA A 487 -11.53 -19.67 7.95
N GLN A 488 -11.29 -19.44 9.24
CA GLN A 488 -11.10 -18.11 9.81
C GLN A 488 -9.91 -17.38 9.18
N LYS A 489 -8.73 -17.99 9.22
CA LYS A 489 -7.51 -17.41 8.66
C LYS A 489 -7.59 -17.27 7.14
N GLY A 490 -8.09 -18.26 6.45
CA GLY A 490 -8.21 -18.24 4.99
C GLY A 490 -9.15 -17.13 4.49
N ARG A 491 -10.19 -16.79 5.25
CA ARG A 491 -11.05 -15.64 4.95
C ARG A 491 -10.42 -14.32 5.35
N ALA A 492 -9.87 -14.23 6.56
CA ALA A 492 -9.33 -13.00 7.10
C ALA A 492 -7.99 -12.59 6.45
N GLU A 493 -7.10 -13.54 6.27
CA GLU A 493 -5.73 -13.32 5.76
C GLU A 493 -5.58 -13.74 4.29
N GLY A 494 -6.21 -14.85 3.92
CA GLY A 494 -6.16 -15.41 2.57
C GLY A 494 -7.13 -14.74 1.59
N GLY A 495 -8.07 -13.90 2.07
CA GLY A 495 -9.04 -13.20 1.23
C GLY A 495 -10.03 -14.12 0.49
N ALA A 496 -10.18 -15.38 0.91
CA ALA A 496 -11.11 -16.32 0.30
C ALA A 496 -12.57 -15.89 0.56
N PRO A 497 -13.42 -15.75 -0.48
CA PRO A 497 -14.77 -15.21 -0.31
C PRO A 497 -15.73 -16.15 0.39
N ARG A 498 -15.51 -17.48 0.28
CA ARG A 498 -16.37 -18.51 0.88
C ARG A 498 -15.53 -19.58 1.57
N ALA A 499 -16.03 -20.09 2.69
CA ALA A 499 -15.39 -21.18 3.41
C ALA A 499 -16.41 -22.26 3.75
N TRP A 500 -16.03 -23.51 3.59
CA TRP A 500 -16.76 -24.69 4.00
C TRP A 500 -15.95 -25.45 5.03
N VAL A 501 -16.60 -25.90 6.09
CA VAL A 501 -15.97 -26.56 7.23
C VAL A 501 -16.65 -27.90 7.49
N ALA A 502 -15.88 -28.98 7.46
CA ALA A 502 -16.33 -30.26 7.96
C ALA A 502 -16.08 -30.36 9.47
N LEU A 503 -17.06 -30.85 10.21
CA LEU A 503 -16.96 -31.15 11.63
C LEU A 503 -16.83 -32.65 11.83
N GLN A 504 -15.80 -33.07 12.59
CA GLN A 504 -15.62 -34.47 13.00
C GLN A 504 -16.65 -34.82 14.08
N ARG A 505 -17.35 -35.93 13.92
CA ARG A 505 -18.27 -36.46 14.92
C ARG A 505 -17.49 -37.06 16.09
N GLY A 506 -17.75 -36.61 17.31
CA GLY A 506 -17.10 -37.13 18.51
C GLY A 506 -17.29 -36.26 19.75
N PRO A 507 -16.70 -36.67 20.88
CA PRO A 507 -16.70 -35.84 22.08
C PRO A 507 -16.03 -34.49 21.82
N GLY A 508 -16.66 -33.38 22.24
CA GLY A 508 -16.12 -32.05 22.03
C GLY A 508 -16.29 -31.49 20.62
N THR A 509 -17.15 -32.08 19.78
CA THR A 509 -17.53 -31.51 18.47
C THR A 509 -18.13 -30.12 18.69
N PRO A 510 -17.60 -29.06 18.03
CA PRO A 510 -18.21 -27.75 18.08
C PRO A 510 -19.64 -27.76 17.56
N GLU A 511 -20.48 -26.90 18.12
CA GLU A 511 -21.85 -26.75 17.63
C GLU A 511 -21.86 -26.25 16.17
N PRO A 512 -22.75 -26.76 15.32
CA PRO A 512 -22.89 -26.28 13.95
C PRO A 512 -23.05 -24.76 13.83
N GLY A 513 -23.76 -24.14 14.77
CA GLY A 513 -23.93 -22.69 14.84
C GLY A 513 -22.63 -21.90 14.91
N ALA A 514 -21.61 -22.41 15.57
CA ALA A 514 -20.30 -21.77 15.63
C ALA A 514 -19.63 -21.63 14.25
N VAL A 515 -19.99 -22.47 13.28
CA VAL A 515 -19.52 -22.35 11.89
C VAL A 515 -20.25 -21.24 11.15
N ASP A 516 -21.56 -21.12 11.37
CA ASP A 516 -22.40 -20.09 10.75
C ASP A 516 -22.07 -18.69 11.32
N ASP A 517 -21.81 -18.58 12.62
CA ASP A 517 -21.39 -17.33 13.29
C ASP A 517 -20.10 -16.75 12.69
N MET A 518 -19.22 -17.60 12.19
CA MET A 518 -18.01 -17.18 11.46
C MET A 518 -18.27 -16.85 9.99
N GLY A 519 -19.53 -16.97 9.52
CA GLY A 519 -19.91 -16.83 8.13
C GLY A 519 -19.30 -17.88 7.20
N ALA A 520 -18.94 -19.05 7.72
CA ALA A 520 -18.56 -20.24 6.96
C ALA A 520 -19.79 -21.17 6.82
N HIS A 521 -19.74 -22.06 5.85
CA HIS A 521 -20.80 -23.03 5.62
C HIS A 521 -20.39 -24.40 6.17
N LEU A 522 -21.33 -25.07 6.81
CA LEU A 522 -21.12 -26.46 7.25
C LEU A 522 -21.11 -27.39 6.05
N LEU A 523 -20.09 -28.24 5.95
CA LEU A 523 -20.00 -29.29 4.94
C LEU A 523 -20.78 -30.54 5.43
N PHE A 524 -21.42 -31.26 4.50
CA PHE A 524 -22.17 -32.50 4.77
C PHE A 524 -23.44 -32.35 5.66
N ALA A 525 -24.01 -31.17 5.74
CA ALA A 525 -25.22 -30.89 6.53
C ALA A 525 -25.17 -31.27 8.02
N GLY A 526 -23.99 -31.66 8.56
CA GLY A 526 -23.80 -31.99 9.97
C GLY A 526 -22.45 -32.66 10.23
N PRO A 527 -22.09 -32.85 11.53
CA PRO A 527 -20.87 -33.53 11.90
C PRO A 527 -20.81 -34.96 11.37
N GLN A 528 -19.69 -35.34 10.72
CA GLN A 528 -19.44 -36.65 10.13
C GLN A 528 -18.17 -37.27 10.69
N ASP A 529 -18.08 -38.60 10.69
CA ASP A 529 -16.84 -39.29 11.00
C ASP A 529 -15.92 -39.33 9.76
N ILE A 530 -15.11 -38.28 9.62
CA ILE A 530 -14.23 -38.02 8.48
C ILE A 530 -13.16 -39.14 8.37
N GLU A 531 -12.65 -39.61 9.52
CA GLU A 531 -11.67 -40.71 9.54
C GLU A 531 -12.28 -42.01 9.02
N LEU A 532 -13.45 -42.35 9.51
CA LEU A 532 -14.16 -43.54 9.07
C LEU A 532 -14.44 -43.51 7.54
N TRP A 533 -14.89 -42.35 7.06
CA TRP A 533 -15.10 -42.18 5.62
C TRP A 533 -13.80 -42.31 4.83
N ALA A 534 -12.70 -41.74 5.30
CA ALA A 534 -11.40 -41.87 4.64
C ALA A 534 -10.91 -43.34 4.62
N VAL A 535 -11.19 -44.13 5.66
CA VAL A 535 -10.88 -45.58 5.68
C VAL A 535 -11.77 -46.37 4.73
N ARG A 536 -13.08 -46.13 4.73
CA ARG A 536 -14.05 -46.78 3.85
C ARG A 536 -13.71 -46.58 2.38
N ILE A 537 -13.38 -45.34 1.99
CA ILE A 537 -12.96 -44.99 0.63
C ILE A 537 -11.68 -45.76 0.25
N ARG A 538 -10.68 -45.81 1.14
CA ARG A 538 -9.43 -46.51 0.93
C ARG A 538 -9.63 -48.02 0.69
N ARG A 539 -10.65 -48.60 1.34
CA ARG A 539 -10.98 -50.03 1.22
C ARG A 539 -12.00 -50.35 0.10
N GLY A 540 -12.41 -49.35 -0.67
CA GLY A 540 -13.41 -49.57 -1.73
C GLY A 540 -14.82 -49.88 -1.22
N LEU A 541 -15.12 -49.60 0.05
CA LEU A 541 -16.41 -49.86 0.72
C LEU A 541 -17.43 -48.73 0.55
N THR A 542 -17.21 -47.87 -0.44
CA THR A 542 -18.08 -46.70 -0.68
C THR A 542 -18.45 -46.60 -2.15
N ARG A 543 -19.67 -46.18 -2.42
CA ARG A 543 -20.13 -45.82 -3.75
C ARG A 543 -20.33 -44.32 -3.82
N LEU A 544 -19.79 -43.67 -4.85
CA LEU A 544 -20.05 -42.28 -5.13
C LEU A 544 -21.21 -42.17 -6.11
N GLU A 545 -22.23 -41.42 -5.72
CA GLU A 545 -23.37 -41.10 -6.58
C GLU A 545 -23.40 -39.58 -6.82
N ILE A 546 -23.59 -39.20 -8.07
CA ILE A 546 -23.72 -37.81 -8.48
C ILE A 546 -25.18 -37.54 -8.80
N TRP A 547 -25.80 -36.67 -8.04
CA TRP A 547 -27.18 -36.24 -8.27
C TRP A 547 -27.19 -34.88 -8.91
N GLN A 548 -27.84 -34.76 -10.07
CA GLN A 548 -28.06 -33.47 -10.71
C GLN A 548 -29.48 -33.01 -10.41
N TRP A 549 -29.58 -31.87 -9.75
CA TRP A 549 -30.89 -31.25 -9.51
C TRP A 549 -31.39 -30.62 -10.81
N THR A 550 -32.39 -31.23 -11.44
CA THR A 550 -33.16 -30.63 -12.54
C THR A 550 -34.36 -29.91 -11.93
N ARG A 551 -34.43 -28.58 -12.09
CA ARG A 551 -35.64 -27.82 -11.78
C ARG A 551 -36.69 -28.26 -12.80
N SER A 552 -37.70 -29.01 -12.42
CA SER A 552 -38.89 -29.19 -13.25
C SER A 552 -39.56 -27.82 -13.31
N VAL A 553 -39.57 -27.25 -14.52
CA VAL A 553 -40.48 -26.12 -14.83
C VAL A 553 -41.85 -26.77 -15.00
N GLU A 554 -42.60 -26.94 -13.92
CA GLU A 554 -44.02 -27.13 -14.01
C GLU A 554 -44.68 -25.74 -13.91
N GLY A 555 -45.50 -25.47 -14.85
CA GLY A 555 -46.21 -24.37 -15.37
C GLY A 555 -46.76 -23.25 -14.48
#